data_d4a39c8ddcc4de8f7dca2bfca683c48b
#
_entry.id   d4a39c8ddcc4de8f7dca2bfca683c48b
#
_cell.length_a   1.000
_cell.length_b   1.000
_cell.length_c   1.000
_cell.angle_alpha   90.00
_cell.angle_beta   90.00
_cell.angle_gamma   90.00
#
_symmetry.space_group_name_H-M   'P 1'
#
loop_
_entity.id
_entity.type
_entity.pdbx_description
1 polymer ?
#
loop_
_entity_poly.entity_id
_entity_poly.type
_entity_poly.pdbx_seq_one_letter_code
_entity_poly.pdbx_strand_id
1 'polypeptide(L)'
;PPQRPGFVFGVGAADLSLGYAEASEAAKLSARNEIASTLKLQVGSELTLNNVSDETGSRSTFNNNIRIRVPDIALSDIRIVESREVTEHNTLYSLAELDLNAPASRVAQEIRTLLADAPRNGVSGDLSSQLRQHYQSMLNELQYTSLLQQYRLLGGKQTFDDSAITQRAEQGAQFFEQLLIQLDARDELSTGIASNIAAELARRGLRTSASGDKASLRLQLQSSSRQMARNNAFYCNIKTNATLSTQGQTLSASSRSAKSVSGDSDLACQKAGEKVAALISRELMENFWKTLNSPQPKQN
;
A
#
# COMPACT_ATOMS: atom_id res chain seq x y z
N PRO A 1 -27.23 -6.02 -26.80
CA PRO A 1 -26.21 -7.07 -26.68
C PRO A 1 -26.75 -8.27 -25.93
N PRO A 2 -26.30 -9.48 -26.24
CA PRO A 2 -26.69 -10.68 -25.53
C PRO A 2 -26.28 -10.60 -24.06
N GLN A 3 -27.08 -11.22 -23.17
CA GLN A 3 -26.72 -11.36 -21.74
C GLN A 3 -26.21 -12.80 -21.50
N ARG A 4 -24.92 -12.94 -21.20
CA ARG A 4 -24.30 -14.22 -20.88
C ARG A 4 -23.43 -14.06 -19.61
N PRO A 5 -23.66 -14.85 -18.55
CA PRO A 5 -22.88 -14.75 -17.32
C PRO A 5 -21.38 -14.91 -17.59
N GLY A 6 -20.54 -14.06 -16.98
CA GLY A 6 -19.09 -14.07 -17.16
C GLY A 6 -18.60 -13.45 -18.47
N PHE A 7 -19.48 -12.79 -19.23
CA PHE A 7 -19.12 -12.07 -20.46
C PHE A 7 -19.56 -10.63 -20.40
N VAL A 8 -18.70 -9.75 -20.91
CA VAL A 8 -19.02 -8.34 -21.15
C VAL A 8 -19.11 -8.11 -22.65
N PHE A 9 -20.12 -7.39 -23.08
CA PHE A 9 -20.36 -7.07 -24.49
C PHE A 9 -20.28 -5.56 -24.72
N GLY A 10 -19.71 -5.17 -25.85
CA GLY A 10 -19.69 -3.80 -26.32
C GLY A 10 -20.16 -3.71 -27.78
N VAL A 11 -20.88 -2.66 -28.11
CA VAL A 11 -21.38 -2.39 -29.46
C VAL A 11 -20.73 -1.11 -29.98
N GLY A 12 -20.06 -1.21 -31.11
CA GLY A 12 -19.53 -0.07 -31.83
C GLY A 12 -20.26 0.17 -33.14
N ALA A 13 -20.31 1.41 -33.56
CA ALA A 13 -20.92 1.82 -34.81
C ALA A 13 -20.01 2.78 -35.59
N ALA A 14 -20.06 2.72 -36.92
CA ALA A 14 -19.38 3.64 -37.81
C ALA A 14 -20.16 3.88 -39.10
N ASP A 15 -20.01 5.06 -39.66
CA ASP A 15 -20.67 5.48 -40.90
C ASP A 15 -19.97 4.85 -42.12
N LEU A 16 -20.76 4.19 -42.98
CA LEU A 16 -20.26 3.57 -44.22
C LEU A 16 -19.84 4.59 -45.30
N SER A 17 -20.16 5.86 -45.12
CA SER A 17 -19.65 6.91 -46.01
C SER A 17 -18.15 7.03 -46.05
N LEU A 18 -17.45 6.53 -45.03
CA LEU A 18 -15.98 6.45 -44.96
C LEU A 18 -15.39 5.32 -45.82
N GLY A 19 -16.22 4.48 -46.44
CA GLY A 19 -15.82 3.25 -47.05
C GLY A 19 -15.88 2.06 -46.11
N TYR A 20 -16.22 0.86 -46.63
CA TYR A 20 -16.47 -0.32 -45.79
C TYR A 20 -15.29 -0.74 -44.89
N ALA A 21 -14.06 -0.67 -45.43
CA ALA A 21 -12.87 -1.07 -44.68
C ALA A 21 -12.61 -0.15 -43.47
N GLU A 22 -12.69 1.16 -43.69
CA GLU A 22 -12.50 2.16 -42.62
C GLU A 22 -13.63 2.11 -41.58
N ALA A 23 -14.87 2.00 -42.04
CA ALA A 23 -16.03 1.85 -41.16
C ALA A 23 -15.94 0.57 -40.32
N SER A 24 -15.43 -0.54 -40.89
CA SER A 24 -15.24 -1.80 -40.17
C SER A 24 -14.23 -1.65 -39.04
N GLU A 25 -13.08 -1.06 -39.29
CA GLU A 25 -12.06 -0.86 -38.22
C GLU A 25 -12.52 0.16 -37.16
N ALA A 26 -13.21 1.23 -37.57
CA ALA A 26 -13.77 2.20 -36.62
C ALA A 26 -14.88 1.59 -35.73
N ALA A 27 -15.79 0.80 -36.27
CA ALA A 27 -16.83 0.12 -35.51
C ALA A 27 -16.23 -0.90 -34.52
N LYS A 28 -15.25 -1.71 -34.94
CA LYS A 28 -14.53 -2.65 -34.06
C LYS A 28 -13.81 -1.95 -32.93
N LEU A 29 -13.12 -0.85 -33.21
CA LEU A 29 -12.43 -0.05 -32.20
C LEU A 29 -13.42 0.56 -31.20
N SER A 30 -14.52 1.10 -31.69
CA SER A 30 -15.61 1.65 -30.87
C SER A 30 -16.19 0.58 -29.93
N ALA A 31 -16.46 -0.64 -30.41
CA ALA A 31 -16.95 -1.74 -29.61
C ALA A 31 -15.98 -2.15 -28.49
N ARG A 32 -14.66 -2.21 -28.79
CA ARG A 32 -13.64 -2.48 -27.78
C ARG A 32 -13.54 -1.38 -26.72
N ASN A 33 -13.66 -0.13 -27.14
CA ASN A 33 -13.62 1.01 -26.22
C ASN A 33 -14.84 1.05 -25.30
N GLU A 34 -16.00 0.61 -25.73
CA GLU A 34 -17.19 0.48 -24.90
C GLU A 34 -16.98 -0.54 -23.78
N ILE A 35 -16.43 -1.73 -24.07
CA ILE A 35 -16.07 -2.72 -23.06
C ILE A 35 -15.06 -2.14 -22.07
N ALA A 36 -13.99 -1.50 -22.55
CA ALA A 36 -12.97 -0.90 -21.71
C ALA A 36 -13.53 0.19 -20.78
N SER A 37 -14.48 0.99 -21.28
CA SER A 37 -15.14 2.03 -20.50
C SER A 37 -16.06 1.45 -19.43
N THR A 38 -16.82 0.41 -19.76
CA THR A 38 -17.69 -0.31 -18.81
C THR A 38 -16.87 -0.90 -17.65
N LEU A 39 -15.74 -1.54 -17.94
CA LEU A 39 -14.85 -2.09 -16.93
C LEU A 39 -14.22 -1.00 -16.04
N LYS A 40 -13.79 0.13 -16.63
CA LYS A 40 -13.26 1.25 -15.86
C LYS A 40 -14.27 1.85 -14.90
N LEU A 41 -15.53 1.97 -15.30
CA LEU A 41 -16.61 2.47 -14.46
C LEU A 41 -16.92 1.52 -13.29
N GLN A 42 -16.92 0.21 -13.52
CA GLN A 42 -17.08 -0.80 -12.46
C GLN A 42 -15.95 -0.74 -11.44
N VAL A 43 -14.71 -0.69 -11.91
CA VAL A 43 -13.51 -0.55 -11.04
C VAL A 43 -13.57 0.76 -10.23
N GLY A 44 -13.89 1.88 -10.86
CA GLY A 44 -13.95 3.17 -10.20
C GLY A 44 -15.01 3.24 -9.09
N SER A 45 -16.17 2.65 -9.30
CA SER A 45 -17.25 2.64 -8.31
C SER A 45 -16.94 1.78 -7.08
N GLU A 46 -16.34 0.60 -7.26
CA GLU A 46 -15.98 -0.27 -6.13
C GLU A 46 -14.79 0.27 -5.32
N LEU A 47 -13.80 0.90 -5.98
CA LEU A 47 -12.70 1.57 -5.29
C LEU A 47 -13.18 2.72 -4.39
N THR A 48 -14.20 3.46 -4.82
CA THR A 48 -14.75 4.58 -4.04
C THR A 48 -15.53 4.08 -2.81
N LEU A 49 -16.26 2.98 -2.92
CA LEU A 49 -17.05 2.42 -1.82
C LEU A 49 -16.17 1.84 -0.70
N ASN A 50 -15.01 1.27 -1.03
CA ASN A 50 -14.11 0.65 -0.06
C ASN A 50 -13.19 1.64 0.66
N ASN A 51 -12.91 2.82 0.07
CA ASN A 51 -12.09 3.85 0.71
C ASN A 51 -12.83 4.64 1.82
N VAL A 52 -14.13 4.54 1.93
CA VAL A 52 -14.94 5.30 2.93
C VAL A 52 -15.04 4.57 4.27
N SER A 53 -14.74 3.29 4.35
CA SER A 53 -14.99 2.49 5.56
C SER A 53 -13.81 2.31 6.53
N ASP A 54 -12.60 2.80 6.21
CA ASP A 54 -11.37 2.38 6.94
C ASP A 54 -10.52 3.54 7.49
N GLU A 55 -11.10 4.69 7.81
CA GLU A 55 -10.34 5.87 8.29
C GLU A 55 -10.02 5.88 9.81
N THR A 56 -10.31 4.84 10.57
CA THR A 56 -10.06 4.84 12.03
C THR A 56 -9.19 3.67 12.47
N GLY A 57 -7.91 3.94 12.76
CA GLY A 57 -7.04 3.03 13.50
C GLY A 57 -5.68 2.77 12.85
N SER A 58 -4.80 2.04 13.56
CA SER A 58 -3.46 1.62 13.14
C SER A 58 -3.42 0.84 11.80
N ARG A 59 -4.53 0.29 11.35
CA ARG A 59 -4.71 -0.31 10.01
C ARG A 59 -4.51 0.69 8.87
N SER A 60 -4.85 1.97 9.05
CA SER A 60 -4.73 2.99 7.99
C SER A 60 -3.30 3.21 7.52
N THR A 61 -2.32 3.05 8.40
CA THR A 61 -0.89 3.23 8.08
C THR A 61 -0.36 2.12 7.18
N PHE A 62 -0.94 0.91 7.27
CA PHE A 62 -0.59 -0.23 6.42
C PHE A 62 -1.30 -0.17 5.05
N ASN A 63 -2.54 0.30 5.00
CA ASN A 63 -3.36 0.34 3.78
C ASN A 63 -2.86 1.33 2.71
N ASN A 64 -2.12 2.37 3.07
CA ASN A 64 -1.67 3.40 2.14
C ASN A 64 -0.65 2.93 1.08
N ASN A 65 -0.12 1.71 1.16
CA ASN A 65 0.86 1.19 0.22
C ASN A 65 0.33 0.13 -0.74
N ILE A 66 -0.93 -0.30 -0.62
CA ILE A 66 -1.49 -1.33 -1.50
C ILE A 66 -2.36 -0.67 -2.56
N ARG A 67 -1.78 -0.52 -3.74
CA ARG A 67 -2.55 -0.22 -4.94
C ARG A 67 -3.25 -1.50 -5.38
N ILE A 68 -4.58 -1.51 -5.31
CA ILE A 68 -5.38 -2.55 -5.94
C ILE A 68 -5.01 -2.55 -7.43
N ARG A 69 -4.33 -3.60 -7.87
CA ARG A 69 -4.05 -3.76 -9.29
C ARG A 69 -5.36 -4.17 -9.96
N VAL A 70 -5.85 -3.30 -10.84
CA VAL A 70 -6.85 -3.72 -11.82
C VAL A 70 -6.23 -4.85 -12.63
N PRO A 71 -6.91 -6.00 -12.82
CA PRO A 71 -6.39 -7.06 -13.68
C PRO A 71 -6.03 -6.45 -15.03
N ASP A 72 -4.82 -6.73 -15.53
CA ASP A 72 -4.41 -6.35 -16.88
C ASP A 72 -5.27 -7.17 -17.87
N ILE A 73 -6.41 -6.59 -18.24
CA ILE A 73 -7.22 -7.11 -19.34
C ILE A 73 -6.69 -6.45 -20.59
N ALA A 74 -5.95 -7.22 -21.37
CA ALA A 74 -5.41 -6.73 -22.62
C ALA A 74 -6.57 -6.49 -23.62
N LEU A 75 -6.53 -5.38 -24.34
CA LEU A 75 -7.49 -5.11 -25.42
C LEU A 75 -7.49 -6.22 -26.49
N SER A 76 -6.40 -6.99 -26.60
CA SER A 76 -6.28 -8.20 -27.42
C SER A 76 -7.21 -9.33 -27.01
N ASP A 77 -7.67 -9.38 -25.75
CA ASP A 77 -8.56 -10.41 -25.24
C ASP A 77 -10.02 -10.16 -25.64
N ILE A 78 -10.32 -8.96 -26.16
CA ILE A 78 -11.63 -8.56 -26.66
C ILE A 78 -11.80 -9.06 -28.10
N ARG A 79 -12.71 -10.00 -28.30
CA ARG A 79 -13.02 -10.57 -29.60
C ARG A 79 -14.18 -9.85 -30.27
N ILE A 80 -14.08 -9.62 -31.58
CA ILE A 80 -15.24 -9.22 -32.39
C ILE A 80 -16.01 -10.50 -32.75
N VAL A 81 -17.27 -10.55 -32.36
CA VAL A 81 -18.13 -11.73 -32.54
C VAL A 81 -18.96 -11.62 -33.79
N GLU A 82 -19.41 -10.39 -34.10
CA GLU A 82 -20.31 -10.12 -35.24
C GLU A 82 -20.07 -8.70 -35.73
N SER A 83 -20.21 -8.51 -37.04
CA SER A 83 -20.37 -7.20 -37.66
C SER A 83 -21.56 -7.24 -38.60
N ARG A 84 -22.42 -6.21 -38.55
CA ARG A 84 -23.66 -6.14 -39.32
C ARG A 84 -23.84 -4.76 -39.92
N GLU A 85 -24.09 -4.72 -41.19
CA GLU A 85 -24.48 -3.53 -41.93
C GLU A 85 -25.99 -3.26 -41.78
N VAL A 86 -26.36 -2.03 -41.50
CA VAL A 86 -27.74 -1.55 -41.48
C VAL A 86 -27.84 -0.47 -42.55
N THR A 87 -28.28 -0.88 -43.74
CA THR A 87 -28.35 -0.05 -44.93
C THR A 87 -29.28 1.14 -44.76
N GLU A 88 -30.37 1.00 -44.00
CA GLU A 88 -31.34 2.09 -43.70
C GLU A 88 -30.67 3.28 -43.01
N HIS A 89 -29.60 3.05 -42.26
CA HIS A 89 -28.87 4.09 -41.51
C HIS A 89 -27.45 4.33 -42.04
N ASN A 90 -27.10 3.72 -43.16
CA ASN A 90 -25.73 3.75 -43.70
C ASN A 90 -24.64 3.46 -42.63
N THR A 91 -24.91 2.52 -41.71
CA THR A 91 -24.11 2.29 -40.53
C THR A 91 -23.67 0.84 -40.42
N LEU A 92 -22.39 0.63 -40.14
CA LEU A 92 -21.84 -0.68 -39.79
C LEU A 92 -21.75 -0.79 -38.26
N TYR A 93 -22.36 -1.81 -37.70
CA TYR A 93 -22.27 -2.16 -36.27
C TYR A 93 -21.30 -3.34 -36.08
N SER A 94 -20.53 -3.29 -35.01
CA SER A 94 -19.70 -4.40 -34.56
C SER A 94 -20.04 -4.74 -33.11
N LEU A 95 -20.18 -6.04 -32.84
CA LEU A 95 -20.34 -6.60 -31.49
C LEU A 95 -19.02 -7.17 -31.04
N ALA A 96 -18.52 -6.68 -29.93
CA ALA A 96 -17.36 -7.22 -29.22
C ALA A 96 -17.79 -7.99 -27.97
N GLU A 97 -17.05 -9.04 -27.61
CA GLU A 97 -17.19 -9.76 -26.35
C GLU A 97 -15.85 -9.91 -25.65
N LEU A 98 -15.90 -9.89 -24.31
CA LEU A 98 -14.81 -10.22 -23.43
C LEU A 98 -15.25 -11.34 -22.49
N ASP A 99 -14.49 -12.45 -22.46
CA ASP A 99 -14.68 -13.55 -21.53
C ASP A 99 -13.95 -13.25 -20.22
N LEU A 100 -14.70 -13.09 -19.14
CA LEU A 100 -14.18 -12.88 -17.78
C LEU A 100 -13.99 -14.17 -16.99
N ASN A 101 -14.46 -15.32 -17.48
CA ASN A 101 -14.42 -16.59 -16.73
C ASN A 101 -12.97 -17.10 -16.57
N ALA A 102 -12.14 -17.00 -17.62
CA ALA A 102 -10.75 -17.43 -17.54
C ALA A 102 -9.91 -16.58 -16.59
N PRO A 103 -9.91 -15.23 -16.65
CA PRO A 103 -9.24 -14.40 -15.65
C PRO A 103 -9.83 -14.59 -14.24
N ALA A 104 -11.15 -14.70 -14.07
CA ALA A 104 -11.75 -14.99 -12.77
C ALA A 104 -11.26 -16.33 -12.19
N SER A 105 -11.15 -17.37 -13.00
CA SER A 105 -10.64 -18.67 -12.56
C SER A 105 -9.17 -18.61 -12.13
N ARG A 106 -8.33 -17.83 -12.81
CA ARG A 106 -6.94 -17.60 -12.42
C ARG A 106 -6.85 -16.92 -11.05
N VAL A 107 -7.60 -15.82 -10.86
CA VAL A 107 -7.62 -15.11 -9.57
C VAL A 107 -8.16 -16.00 -8.45
N ALA A 108 -9.20 -16.80 -8.71
CA ALA A 108 -9.71 -17.78 -7.75
C ALA A 108 -8.65 -18.81 -7.35
N GLN A 109 -7.81 -19.25 -8.29
CA GLN A 109 -6.71 -20.16 -8.00
C GLN A 109 -5.60 -19.48 -7.16
N GLU A 110 -5.27 -18.22 -7.44
CA GLU A 110 -4.33 -17.44 -6.62
C GLU A 110 -4.83 -17.28 -5.19
N ILE A 111 -6.13 -17.00 -5.00
CA ILE A 111 -6.77 -16.95 -3.68
C ILE A 111 -6.61 -18.29 -2.95
N ARG A 112 -6.93 -19.41 -3.61
CA ARG A 112 -6.80 -20.75 -2.99
C ARG A 112 -5.36 -21.05 -2.59
N THR A 113 -4.40 -20.72 -3.43
CA THR A 113 -2.96 -20.90 -3.13
C THR A 113 -2.58 -20.06 -1.91
N LEU A 114 -2.95 -18.79 -1.87
CA LEU A 114 -2.66 -17.91 -0.73
C LEU A 114 -3.26 -18.44 0.58
N LEU A 115 -4.51 -18.94 0.54
CA LEU A 115 -5.18 -19.54 1.71
C LEU A 115 -4.54 -20.86 2.15
N ALA A 116 -4.06 -21.68 1.20
CA ALA A 116 -3.37 -22.94 1.49
C ALA A 116 -1.97 -22.72 2.09
N ASP A 117 -1.26 -21.71 1.61
CA ASP A 117 0.09 -21.35 2.05
C ASP A 117 0.09 -20.54 3.37
N ALA A 118 -1.08 -20.11 3.83
CA ALA A 118 -1.21 -19.40 5.10
C ALA A 118 -0.62 -20.27 6.23
N PRO A 119 0.37 -19.78 7.00
CA PRO A 119 1.02 -20.58 8.03
C PRO A 119 0.00 -21.12 9.04
N ARG A 120 -0.04 -22.41 9.28
CA ARG A 120 -0.97 -23.05 10.23
C ARG A 120 -0.42 -23.06 11.67
N ASN A 121 0.88 -22.90 11.83
CA ASN A 121 1.55 -22.93 13.13
C ASN A 121 1.53 -21.55 13.79
N GLY A 122 1.52 -21.51 15.13
CA GLY A 122 1.61 -20.27 15.91
C GLY A 122 2.90 -19.50 15.62
N VAL A 123 2.87 -18.20 15.90
CA VAL A 123 4.06 -17.33 15.82
C VAL A 123 5.05 -17.78 16.91
N SER A 124 6.32 -18.00 16.53
CA SER A 124 7.36 -18.48 17.43
C SER A 124 8.73 -17.91 17.07
N GLY A 125 9.68 -18.05 17.98
CA GLY A 125 11.04 -17.55 17.81
C GLY A 125 11.32 -16.27 18.59
N ASP A 126 12.45 -15.64 18.28
CA ASP A 126 12.84 -14.36 18.85
C ASP A 126 11.90 -13.21 18.38
N LEU A 127 12.02 -12.07 19.02
CA LEU A 127 11.17 -10.91 18.71
C LEU A 127 11.28 -10.48 17.25
N SER A 128 12.47 -10.56 16.64
CA SER A 128 12.67 -10.23 15.22
C SER A 128 11.89 -11.16 14.30
N SER A 129 11.89 -12.46 14.61
CA SER A 129 11.11 -13.48 13.88
C SER A 129 9.61 -13.26 14.07
N GLN A 130 9.17 -12.96 15.30
CA GLN A 130 7.77 -12.66 15.59
C GLN A 130 7.29 -11.42 14.83
N LEU A 131 8.07 -10.33 14.82
CA LEU A 131 7.78 -9.11 14.06
C LEU A 131 7.55 -9.42 12.58
N ARG A 132 8.43 -10.22 11.97
CA ARG A 132 8.31 -10.61 10.56
C ARG A 132 7.09 -11.47 10.31
N GLN A 133 6.82 -12.48 11.16
CA GLN A 133 5.68 -13.37 11.00
C GLN A 133 4.35 -12.61 11.10
N HIS A 134 4.21 -11.72 12.09
CA HIS A 134 3.02 -10.88 12.23
C HIS A 134 2.86 -9.92 11.05
N TYR A 135 3.94 -9.27 10.62
CA TYR A 135 3.93 -8.39 9.46
C TYR A 135 3.52 -9.14 8.19
N GLN A 136 4.07 -10.33 7.95
CA GLN A 136 3.72 -11.16 6.80
C GLN A 136 2.24 -11.60 6.84
N SER A 137 1.71 -11.91 8.03
CA SER A 137 0.29 -12.25 8.18
C SER A 137 -0.63 -11.09 7.78
N MET A 138 -0.28 -9.86 8.14
CA MET A 138 -1.01 -8.66 7.73
C MET A 138 -0.92 -8.43 6.21
N LEU A 139 0.27 -8.63 5.61
CA LEU A 139 0.44 -8.52 4.15
C LEU A 139 -0.40 -9.57 3.39
N ASN A 140 -0.48 -10.79 3.91
CA ASN A 140 -1.28 -11.86 3.30
C ASN A 140 -2.78 -11.52 3.31
N GLU A 141 -3.31 -10.94 4.40
CA GLU A 141 -4.70 -10.47 4.45
C GLU A 141 -4.96 -9.37 3.41
N LEU A 142 -4.05 -8.41 3.31
CA LEU A 142 -4.18 -7.33 2.34
C LEU A 142 -4.13 -7.85 0.89
N GLN A 143 -3.25 -8.82 0.63
CA GLN A 143 -3.19 -9.48 -0.67
C GLN A 143 -4.48 -10.26 -0.96
N TYR A 144 -5.01 -11.00 0.03
CA TYR A 144 -6.28 -11.69 -0.08
C TYR A 144 -7.42 -10.73 -0.41
N THR A 145 -7.54 -9.64 0.32
CA THR A 145 -8.57 -8.62 0.09
C THR A 145 -8.48 -8.04 -1.32
N SER A 146 -7.27 -7.74 -1.78
CA SER A 146 -7.04 -7.26 -3.15
C SER A 146 -7.46 -8.29 -4.21
N LEU A 147 -7.07 -9.54 -4.05
CA LEU A 147 -7.44 -10.63 -4.95
C LEU A 147 -8.95 -10.88 -4.94
N LEU A 148 -9.59 -10.85 -3.78
CA LEU A 148 -11.03 -11.02 -3.65
C LEU A 148 -11.80 -9.92 -4.37
N GLN A 149 -11.36 -8.68 -4.27
CA GLN A 149 -11.93 -7.56 -5.01
C GLN A 149 -11.77 -7.75 -6.53
N GLN A 150 -10.57 -8.14 -7.00
CA GLN A 150 -10.36 -8.47 -8.41
C GLN A 150 -11.28 -9.60 -8.88
N TYR A 151 -11.42 -10.64 -8.08
CA TYR A 151 -12.30 -11.78 -8.37
C TYR A 151 -13.76 -11.34 -8.55
N ARG A 152 -14.25 -10.50 -7.65
CA ARG A 152 -15.62 -9.95 -7.72
C ARG A 152 -15.82 -9.03 -8.93
N LEU A 153 -14.84 -8.17 -9.25
CA LEU A 153 -14.85 -7.34 -10.47
C LEU A 153 -14.97 -8.18 -11.75
N LEU A 154 -14.37 -9.36 -11.76
CA LEU A 154 -14.47 -10.33 -12.86
C LEU A 154 -15.78 -11.14 -12.84
N GLY A 155 -16.73 -10.79 -11.97
CA GLY A 155 -18.02 -11.47 -11.85
C GLY A 155 -17.98 -12.78 -11.05
N GLY A 156 -16.90 -13.04 -10.33
CA GLY A 156 -16.74 -14.21 -9.48
C GLY A 156 -17.68 -14.18 -8.28
N LYS A 157 -18.37 -15.30 -8.00
CA LYS A 157 -19.39 -15.41 -6.95
C LYS A 157 -19.04 -16.42 -5.86
N GLN A 158 -17.94 -17.17 -6.02
CA GLN A 158 -17.52 -18.15 -5.01
C GLN A 158 -17.13 -17.45 -3.71
N THR A 159 -17.51 -18.01 -2.59
CA THR A 159 -17.01 -17.63 -1.26
C THR A 159 -15.78 -18.45 -0.92
N PHE A 160 -14.84 -17.86 -0.19
CA PHE A 160 -13.64 -18.51 0.30
C PHE A 160 -13.64 -18.46 1.82
N ASP A 161 -13.14 -19.51 2.47
CA ASP A 161 -12.92 -19.49 3.93
C ASP A 161 -11.61 -18.76 4.21
N ASP A 162 -11.73 -17.52 4.68
CA ASP A 162 -10.63 -16.62 5.02
C ASP A 162 -10.37 -16.50 6.53
N SER A 163 -11.10 -17.27 7.34
CA SER A 163 -11.05 -17.19 8.81
C SER A 163 -9.62 -17.27 9.36
N ALA A 164 -8.78 -18.16 8.83
CA ALA A 164 -7.41 -18.34 9.28
C ALA A 164 -6.51 -17.14 8.95
N ILE A 165 -6.66 -16.53 7.78
CA ILE A 165 -5.87 -15.37 7.35
C ILE A 165 -6.29 -14.12 8.15
N THR A 166 -7.60 -13.90 8.31
CA THR A 166 -8.17 -12.77 9.06
C THR A 166 -7.78 -12.84 10.53
N GLN A 167 -7.94 -13.97 11.19
CA GLN A 167 -7.56 -14.15 12.58
C GLN A 167 -6.07 -13.85 12.81
N ARG A 168 -5.19 -14.28 11.90
CA ARG A 168 -3.75 -14.04 12.01
C ARG A 168 -3.38 -12.58 11.80
N ALA A 169 -4.03 -11.93 10.87
CA ALA A 169 -3.83 -10.51 10.65
C ALA A 169 -4.28 -9.68 11.86
N GLU A 170 -5.40 -10.05 12.48
CA GLU A 170 -5.86 -9.44 13.74
C GLU A 170 -4.86 -9.64 14.89
N GLN A 171 -4.33 -10.86 15.07
CA GLN A 171 -3.26 -11.13 16.03
C GLN A 171 -2.01 -10.29 15.73
N GLY A 172 -1.65 -10.13 14.45
CA GLY A 172 -0.57 -9.27 14.02
C GLY A 172 -0.79 -7.81 14.37
N ALA A 173 -1.98 -7.27 14.10
CA ALA A 173 -2.35 -5.91 14.44
C ALA A 173 -2.26 -5.67 15.95
N GLN A 174 -2.84 -6.57 16.76
CA GLN A 174 -2.77 -6.51 18.23
C GLN A 174 -1.33 -6.56 18.73
N PHE A 175 -0.49 -7.40 18.13
CA PHE A 175 0.94 -7.49 18.49
C PHE A 175 1.64 -6.16 18.23
N PHE A 176 1.44 -5.51 17.08
CA PHE A 176 2.04 -4.21 16.78
C PHE A 176 1.50 -3.08 17.66
N GLU A 177 0.23 -3.11 18.06
CA GLU A 177 -0.36 -2.16 19.00
C GLU A 177 0.24 -2.27 20.42
N GLN A 178 0.70 -3.46 20.80
CA GLN A 178 1.33 -3.71 22.10
C GLN A 178 2.84 -3.42 22.11
N LEU A 179 3.45 -3.24 20.94
CA LEU A 179 4.87 -2.92 20.87
C LEU A 179 5.17 -1.60 21.58
N LEU A 180 6.17 -1.64 22.43
CA LEU A 180 6.67 -0.47 23.15
C LEU A 180 8.10 -0.16 22.71
N ILE A 181 8.31 1.05 22.21
CA ILE A 181 9.62 1.54 21.77
C ILE A 181 10.20 2.43 22.86
N GLN A 182 11.30 2.00 23.46
CA GLN A 182 12.08 2.85 24.36
C GLN A 182 12.87 3.86 23.56
N LEU A 183 12.75 5.14 23.92
CA LEU A 183 13.58 6.21 23.39
C LEU A 183 14.82 6.38 24.26
N ASP A 184 16.02 6.14 23.70
CA ASP A 184 17.31 6.29 24.37
C ASP A 184 18.01 7.51 23.76
N ALA A 185 17.84 8.66 24.40
CA ALA A 185 18.47 9.93 24.04
C ALA A 185 19.55 10.26 25.08
N ARG A 186 20.82 10.41 24.63
CA ARG A 186 21.98 10.52 25.52
C ARG A 186 22.40 11.96 25.85
N ASP A 187 21.84 12.91 25.14
CA ASP A 187 22.14 14.34 25.29
C ASP A 187 20.85 15.17 25.28
N GLU A 188 20.93 16.41 25.78
CA GLU A 188 19.77 17.31 25.91
C GLU A 188 19.10 17.59 24.56
N LEU A 189 19.88 17.81 23.49
CA LEU A 189 19.39 18.03 22.15
C LEU A 189 18.62 16.82 21.64
N SER A 190 19.18 15.62 21.81
CA SER A 190 18.52 14.37 21.42
C SER A 190 17.24 14.13 22.22
N THR A 191 17.18 14.56 23.50
CA THR A 191 15.98 14.47 24.34
C THR A 191 14.85 15.34 23.78
N GLY A 192 15.15 16.57 23.37
CA GLY A 192 14.19 17.47 22.73
C GLY A 192 13.66 16.90 21.41
N ILE A 193 14.55 16.31 20.59
CA ILE A 193 14.16 15.66 19.34
C ILE A 193 13.36 14.37 19.58
N ALA A 194 13.69 13.61 20.64
CA ALA A 194 12.99 12.38 21.00
C ALA A 194 11.48 12.62 21.26
N SER A 195 11.12 13.74 21.88
CA SER A 195 9.72 14.13 22.10
C SER A 195 8.96 14.32 20.78
N ASN A 196 9.60 14.96 19.80
CA ASN A 196 9.01 15.15 18.46
C ASN A 196 8.90 13.81 17.71
N ILE A 197 9.91 12.94 17.81
CA ILE A 197 9.88 11.60 17.22
C ILE A 197 8.78 10.76 17.88
N ALA A 198 8.61 10.83 19.22
CA ALA A 198 7.53 10.15 19.92
C ALA A 198 6.15 10.54 19.38
N ALA A 199 5.93 11.87 19.18
CA ALA A 199 4.69 12.37 18.63
C ALA A 199 4.44 11.85 17.18
N GLU A 200 5.48 11.80 16.34
CA GLU A 200 5.37 11.27 14.98
C GLU A 200 5.10 9.75 14.96
N LEU A 201 5.73 8.98 15.85
CA LEU A 201 5.48 7.54 15.99
C LEU A 201 4.07 7.27 16.52
N ALA A 202 3.60 8.07 17.50
CA ALA A 202 2.25 7.96 18.04
C ALA A 202 1.17 8.22 16.98
N ARG A 203 1.37 9.20 16.08
CA ARG A 203 0.46 9.43 14.93
C ARG A 203 0.37 8.23 14.00
N ARG A 204 1.37 7.35 14.03
CA ARG A 204 1.44 6.11 13.26
C ARG A 204 1.01 4.87 14.05
N GLY A 205 0.40 5.07 15.23
CA GLY A 205 -0.11 4.00 16.09
C GLY A 205 0.95 3.24 16.88
N LEU A 206 2.21 3.74 16.94
CA LEU A 206 3.28 3.11 17.71
C LEU A 206 3.41 3.75 19.08
N ARG A 207 3.59 2.92 20.11
CA ARG A 207 3.73 3.37 21.51
C ARG A 207 5.19 3.57 21.86
N THR A 208 5.48 4.68 22.53
CA THR A 208 6.84 5.01 22.98
C THR A 208 6.88 5.16 24.51
N SER A 209 8.04 4.92 25.12
CA SER A 209 8.31 5.13 26.53
C SER A 209 9.70 5.72 26.73
N ALA A 210 9.81 6.58 27.73
CA ALA A 210 11.11 7.09 28.20
C ALA A 210 11.81 6.12 29.17
N SER A 211 11.06 5.20 29.83
CA SER A 211 11.60 4.21 30.80
C SER A 211 11.60 2.80 30.20
N GLY A 212 12.67 2.01 30.48
CA GLY A 212 13.04 0.84 29.70
C GLY A 212 12.52 -0.52 30.14
N ASP A 213 11.86 -0.67 31.31
CA ASP A 213 11.69 -1.97 31.95
C ASP A 213 10.77 -2.97 31.21
N LYS A 214 10.00 -2.50 30.20
CA LYS A 214 9.07 -3.34 29.42
C LYS A 214 9.15 -3.10 27.92
N ALA A 215 10.17 -2.36 27.45
CA ALA A 215 10.26 -2.03 26.03
C ALA A 215 10.70 -3.23 25.18
N SER A 216 9.95 -3.51 24.14
CA SER A 216 10.27 -4.55 23.16
C SER A 216 11.36 -4.09 22.19
N LEU A 217 11.36 -2.82 21.85
CA LEU A 217 12.29 -2.20 20.92
C LEU A 217 13.01 -1.02 21.58
N ARG A 218 14.23 -0.73 21.14
CA ARG A 218 15.01 0.41 21.58
C ARG A 218 15.35 1.30 20.38
N LEU A 219 15.02 2.59 20.49
CA LEU A 219 15.40 3.61 19.53
C LEU A 219 16.48 4.50 20.14
N GLN A 220 17.71 4.30 19.71
CA GLN A 220 18.85 5.13 20.12
C GLN A 220 18.92 6.36 19.23
N LEU A 221 19.09 7.54 19.85
CA LEU A 221 19.21 8.82 19.20
C LEU A 221 20.52 9.49 19.58
N GLN A 222 21.17 10.05 18.56
CA GLN A 222 22.37 10.87 18.73
C GLN A 222 22.28 12.09 17.82
N SER A 223 22.32 13.28 18.41
CA SER A 223 22.14 14.52 17.68
C SER A 223 23.31 15.47 17.86
N SER A 224 23.52 16.30 16.85
CA SER A 224 24.46 17.41 16.89
C SER A 224 23.86 18.64 16.23
N SER A 225 24.18 19.83 16.75
CA SER A 225 23.71 21.08 16.17
C SER A 225 24.88 21.97 15.77
N ARG A 226 24.66 22.76 14.72
CA ARG A 226 25.55 23.83 14.32
C ARG A 226 24.73 25.10 14.13
N GLN A 227 25.08 26.13 14.89
CA GLN A 227 24.43 27.43 14.83
C GLN A 227 25.32 28.44 14.13
N MET A 228 24.70 29.40 13.43
CA MET A 228 25.40 30.50 12.77
C MET A 228 24.49 31.73 12.76
N ALA A 229 25.03 32.91 13.13
CA ALA A 229 24.33 34.16 12.95
C ALA A 229 24.89 34.90 11.72
N ARG A 230 23.99 35.40 10.86
CA ARG A 230 24.33 36.19 9.69
C ARG A 230 23.18 37.13 9.33
N ASN A 231 23.46 38.39 9.07
CA ASN A 231 22.49 39.41 8.64
C ASN A 231 21.22 39.44 9.51
N ASN A 232 21.38 39.57 10.83
CA ASN A 232 20.32 39.56 11.83
C ASN A 232 19.41 38.32 11.79
N ALA A 233 19.85 37.23 11.22
CA ALA A 233 19.16 35.94 11.21
C ALA A 233 20.04 34.86 11.83
N PHE A 234 19.41 33.96 12.58
CA PHE A 234 20.04 32.79 13.16
C PHE A 234 19.70 31.54 12.30
N TYR A 235 20.75 30.85 11.95
CA TYR A 235 20.65 29.57 11.22
C TYR A 235 21.00 28.43 12.17
N CYS A 236 20.16 27.42 12.24
CA CYS A 236 20.47 26.23 12.99
C CYS A 236 20.40 25.02 12.04
N ASN A 237 21.44 24.19 12.05
CA ASN A 237 21.47 22.93 11.34
C ASN A 237 21.62 21.83 12.37
N ILE A 238 20.65 20.89 12.39
CA ILE A 238 20.67 19.73 13.28
C ILE A 238 20.86 18.48 12.43
N LYS A 239 21.79 17.63 12.85
CA LYS A 239 21.98 16.28 12.32
C LYS A 239 21.62 15.27 13.40
N THR A 240 20.79 14.29 13.09
CA THR A 240 20.39 13.23 14.01
C THR A 240 20.62 11.88 13.34
N ASN A 241 21.23 10.96 14.09
CA ASN A 241 21.33 9.53 13.79
C ASN A 241 20.34 8.81 14.71
N ALA A 242 19.58 7.90 14.13
CA ALA A 242 18.59 7.08 14.83
C ALA A 242 18.80 5.61 14.49
N THR A 243 18.82 4.73 15.48
CA THR A 243 18.95 3.28 15.29
C THR A 243 17.88 2.56 16.09
N LEU A 244 17.00 1.84 15.42
CA LEU A 244 15.98 0.98 16.02
C LEU A 244 16.51 -0.44 16.11
N SER A 245 16.50 -1.02 17.30
CA SER A 245 17.05 -2.35 17.56
C SER A 245 16.17 -3.15 18.52
N THR A 246 16.33 -4.48 18.50
CA THR A 246 15.81 -5.41 19.48
C THR A 246 16.88 -6.42 19.86
N GLN A 247 17.05 -6.70 21.15
CA GLN A 247 17.99 -7.72 21.66
C GLN A 247 19.41 -7.64 21.02
N GLY A 248 19.88 -6.42 20.73
CA GLY A 248 21.15 -6.18 20.08
C GLY A 248 21.16 -6.27 18.55
N GLN A 249 20.05 -6.68 17.92
CA GLN A 249 19.91 -6.69 16.46
C GLN A 249 19.35 -5.37 15.95
N THR A 250 20.03 -4.73 15.01
CA THR A 250 19.52 -3.54 14.32
C THR A 250 18.42 -3.93 13.32
N LEU A 251 17.25 -3.33 13.49
CA LEU A 251 16.10 -3.49 12.59
C LEU A 251 16.02 -2.37 11.57
N SER A 252 16.40 -1.15 11.97
CA SER A 252 16.36 0.02 11.09
C SER A 252 17.36 1.06 11.58
N ALA A 253 17.92 1.82 10.64
CA ALA A 253 18.77 2.97 10.93
C ALA A 253 18.46 4.11 9.96
N SER A 254 18.59 5.35 10.44
CA SER A 254 18.43 6.54 9.63
C SER A 254 19.39 7.64 10.12
N SER A 255 19.90 8.43 9.19
CA SER A 255 20.72 9.61 9.47
C SER A 255 20.25 10.78 8.62
N ARG A 256 19.75 11.82 9.25
CA ARG A 256 19.21 12.99 8.55
C ARG A 256 19.71 14.30 9.17
N SER A 257 19.71 15.33 8.35
CA SER A 257 19.94 16.69 8.82
C SER A 257 18.84 17.62 8.31
N ALA A 258 18.52 18.63 9.12
CA ALA A 258 17.59 19.67 8.74
C ALA A 258 18.13 21.04 9.15
N LYS A 259 17.85 22.03 8.31
CA LYS A 259 18.23 23.42 8.53
C LYS A 259 17.00 24.29 8.74
N SER A 260 17.09 25.25 9.65
CA SER A 260 16.10 26.30 9.82
C SER A 260 16.75 27.65 10.04
N VAL A 261 15.96 28.70 9.82
CA VAL A 261 16.37 30.10 10.01
C VAL A 261 15.25 30.84 10.75
N SER A 262 15.63 31.71 11.66
CA SER A 262 14.70 32.56 12.41
C SER A 262 15.41 33.86 12.84
N GLY A 263 14.63 34.86 13.25
CA GLY A 263 15.16 36.03 13.98
C GLY A 263 15.60 35.73 15.41
N ASP A 264 15.24 34.55 15.92
CA ASP A 264 15.57 34.02 17.23
C ASP A 264 16.33 32.70 17.10
N SER A 265 17.42 32.54 17.91
CA SER A 265 18.32 31.39 17.87
C SER A 265 17.62 30.09 18.29
N ASP A 266 16.85 30.14 19.39
CA ASP A 266 16.24 28.96 19.97
C ASP A 266 15.10 28.47 19.07
N LEU A 267 14.33 29.44 18.54
CA LEU A 267 13.26 29.12 17.55
C LEU A 267 13.82 28.53 16.25
N ALA A 268 15.00 28.97 15.80
CA ALA A 268 15.68 28.40 14.65
C ALA A 268 16.02 26.92 14.89
N CYS A 269 16.58 26.59 16.08
CA CYS A 269 16.95 25.25 16.44
C CYS A 269 15.71 24.36 16.71
N GLN A 270 14.70 24.88 17.39
CA GLN A 270 13.45 24.18 17.58
C GLN A 270 12.83 23.72 16.23
N LYS A 271 12.66 24.64 15.27
CA LYS A 271 12.15 24.34 13.94
C LYS A 271 13.02 23.35 13.15
N ALA A 272 14.35 23.41 13.31
CA ALA A 272 15.25 22.44 12.72
C ALA A 272 15.06 21.04 13.35
N GLY A 273 14.87 20.97 14.69
CA GLY A 273 14.58 19.76 15.44
C GLY A 273 13.26 19.09 15.01
N GLU A 274 12.19 19.86 14.86
CA GLU A 274 10.90 19.36 14.37
C GLU A 274 11.03 18.76 12.95
N LYS A 275 11.72 19.46 12.04
CA LYS A 275 11.95 19.01 10.67
C LYS A 275 12.77 17.70 10.63
N VAL A 276 13.87 17.63 11.40
CA VAL A 276 14.71 16.43 11.41
C VAL A 276 13.98 15.26 12.03
N ALA A 277 13.16 15.47 13.07
CA ALA A 277 12.34 14.44 13.68
C ALA A 277 11.35 13.83 12.69
N ALA A 278 10.64 14.65 11.92
CA ALA A 278 9.70 14.18 10.89
C ALA A 278 10.40 13.37 9.79
N LEU A 279 11.57 13.81 9.32
CA LEU A 279 12.38 13.12 8.32
C LEU A 279 12.87 11.74 8.83
N ILE A 280 13.43 11.74 10.05
CA ILE A 280 13.94 10.53 10.71
C ILE A 280 12.82 9.53 10.92
N SER A 281 11.69 9.95 11.50
CA SER A 281 10.56 9.05 11.78
C SER A 281 10.03 8.40 10.53
N ARG A 282 9.90 9.16 9.43
CA ARG A 282 9.44 8.62 8.15
C ARG A 282 10.40 7.57 7.61
N GLU A 283 11.69 7.91 7.48
CA GLU A 283 12.68 7.00 6.90
C GLU A 283 12.93 5.78 7.78
N LEU A 284 12.98 5.96 9.11
CA LEU A 284 13.16 4.87 10.05
C LEU A 284 12.05 3.83 9.89
N MET A 285 10.80 4.27 9.76
CA MET A 285 9.65 3.38 9.58
C MET A 285 9.65 2.72 8.19
N GLU A 286 9.97 3.47 7.14
CA GLU A 286 10.11 2.89 5.80
C GLU A 286 11.17 1.78 5.78
N ASN A 287 12.32 2.01 6.39
CA ASN A 287 13.40 1.02 6.48
C ASN A 287 13.02 -0.16 7.38
N PHE A 288 12.32 0.09 8.49
CA PHE A 288 11.81 -0.95 9.38
C PHE A 288 10.89 -1.93 8.62
N TRP A 289 9.88 -1.42 7.92
CA TRP A 289 8.96 -2.26 7.15
C TRP A 289 9.66 -2.98 6.00
N LYS A 290 10.61 -2.35 5.32
CA LYS A 290 11.45 -3.00 4.31
C LYS A 290 12.23 -4.16 4.89
N THR A 291 12.82 -3.98 6.07
CA THR A 291 13.57 -5.03 6.77
C THR A 291 12.70 -6.22 7.16
N LEU A 292 11.46 -5.97 7.61
CA LEU A 292 10.52 -7.04 7.92
C LEU A 292 10.04 -7.79 6.67
N ASN A 293 9.97 -7.12 5.52
CA ASN A 293 9.57 -7.73 4.25
C ASN A 293 10.73 -8.45 3.52
N SER A 294 11.97 -8.23 3.94
CA SER A 294 13.12 -8.88 3.31
C SER A 294 13.23 -10.33 3.76
N PRO A 295 13.51 -11.29 2.84
CA PRO A 295 13.75 -12.68 3.22
C PRO A 295 14.95 -12.76 4.19
N GLN A 296 14.83 -13.63 5.19
CA GLN A 296 15.97 -13.86 6.09
C GLN A 296 17.19 -14.31 5.29
N PRO A 297 18.39 -13.75 5.54
CA PRO A 297 19.61 -14.40 5.08
C PRO A 297 19.62 -15.82 5.65
N LYS A 298 19.72 -16.81 4.76
CA LYS A 298 19.84 -18.21 5.18
C LYS A 298 21.00 -18.28 6.17
N GLN A 299 20.70 -18.63 7.42
CA GLN A 299 21.74 -18.99 8.37
C GLN A 299 22.39 -20.26 7.83
N ASN A 300 23.60 -20.11 7.31
CA ASN A 300 24.44 -21.23 6.94
C ASN A 300 25.05 -21.90 8.19
#